data_8de0329ea75cee1ac150c1b4a5639185
#
_entry.id   8de0329ea75cee1ac150c1b4a5639185
#
_cell.length_a   1.000
_cell.length_b   1.000
_cell.length_c   1.000
_cell.angle_alpha   90.00
_cell.angle_beta   90.00
_cell.angle_gamma   90.00
#
_symmetry.space_group_name_H-M   'P 1'
#
loop_
_entity.id
_entity.type
_entity.pdbx_description
1 polymer ?
#
loop_
_entity_poly.entity_id
_entity_poly.type
_entity_poly.pdbx_seq_one_letter_code
_entity_poly.pdbx_strand_id
1 'polypeptide(L)'
;MSNVKNFIDQCPSHTNLTDSNLFRKIEACAQHLQEDELEQLDLQLAASQLTTYNAVLAVKLAKSKIALSQIYKKIHITFLFAVYKETERLSFSYETPLGEDCLNEKVRQIEWLVEGSPHVTWDLLIVDDGCPDNSGSKAQEIANRSVYRDQIKILFLQEAINGISSLVGQLKSTTNSQKGGAILYGLRYAASLKRKNNIILYTDADLSSHLGMAGLLAKAIVNDHKSLAIGSRREKTCFTLRSEFRDHRGKLFIYLRRRLLHPINYISDEQCGFKAFDALFLDNFLENVLETKFSFDVELLLRTELKKSNSIAQIPIAWMDSDEASTTKGLEPYVPMLNRMVDFYKHYLPSNPEAEDFKSFIRELTDEAWDQLIHHIPEAIKKWDPINDIQFNKVTTDELRICAGWSV
;
A
#
# COMPACT_ATOMS: atom_id res chain seq x y z
N MET A 1 -21.50 21.58 -12.05
CA MET A 1 -20.18 21.88 -12.64
C MET A 1 -19.49 23.10 -12.04
N SER A 2 -20.19 24.20 -11.73
CA SER A 2 -19.57 25.40 -11.09
C SER A 2 -18.97 25.09 -9.70
N ASN A 3 -19.62 24.29 -8.88
CA ASN A 3 -19.19 23.99 -7.51
C ASN A 3 -17.87 23.18 -7.47
N VAL A 4 -17.74 22.15 -8.32
CA VAL A 4 -16.51 21.33 -8.42
C VAL A 4 -15.32 22.16 -8.88
N LYS A 5 -15.49 22.99 -9.91
CA LYS A 5 -14.42 23.86 -10.41
C LYS A 5 -13.98 24.84 -9.33
N ASN A 6 -14.92 25.49 -8.65
CA ASN A 6 -14.60 26.41 -7.56
C ASN A 6 -13.82 25.73 -6.43
N PHE A 7 -14.15 24.49 -6.09
CA PHE A 7 -13.41 23.73 -5.09
C PHE A 7 -11.99 23.38 -5.56
N ILE A 8 -11.84 22.91 -6.82
CA ILE A 8 -10.53 22.62 -7.40
C ILE A 8 -9.64 23.88 -7.39
N ASP A 9 -10.19 25.03 -7.75
CA ASP A 9 -9.48 26.32 -7.79
C ASP A 9 -9.06 26.81 -6.39
N GLN A 10 -9.68 26.33 -5.32
CA GLN A 10 -9.28 26.59 -3.92
C GLN A 10 -8.14 25.71 -3.43
N CYS A 11 -7.94 24.54 -4.06
CA CYS A 11 -6.86 23.63 -3.69
C CYS A 11 -5.52 24.08 -4.31
N PRO A 12 -4.37 23.70 -3.73
CA PRO A 12 -3.06 23.96 -4.33
C PRO A 12 -3.00 23.49 -5.77
N SER A 13 -2.42 24.30 -6.67
CA SER A 13 -2.31 23.98 -8.10
C SER A 13 -1.10 23.11 -8.43
N HIS A 14 -0.07 23.08 -7.58
CA HIS A 14 1.13 22.29 -7.74
C HIS A 14 1.14 21.07 -6.81
N THR A 15 1.90 20.05 -7.20
CA THR A 15 2.03 18.81 -6.45
C THR A 15 3.53 18.46 -6.37
N ASN A 16 4.10 18.59 -5.17
CA ASN A 16 5.51 18.26 -4.91
C ASN A 16 5.64 17.71 -3.49
N LEU A 17 6.10 16.45 -3.35
CA LEU A 17 6.25 15.78 -2.04
C LEU A 17 7.34 16.39 -1.16
N THR A 18 8.29 17.13 -1.76
CA THR A 18 9.35 17.84 -1.01
C THR A 18 8.93 19.23 -0.52
N ASP A 19 7.70 19.70 -0.88
CA ASP A 19 7.15 20.96 -0.35
C ASP A 19 6.50 20.71 1.03
N SER A 20 7.19 21.07 2.09
CA SER A 20 6.74 20.91 3.47
C SER A 20 5.40 21.60 3.80
N ASN A 21 4.92 22.51 2.96
CA ASN A 21 3.64 23.21 3.15
C ASN A 21 2.51 22.64 2.29
N LEU A 22 2.78 21.76 1.34
CA LEU A 22 1.77 21.23 0.43
C LEU A 22 0.61 20.57 1.20
N PHE A 23 0.94 19.60 2.04
CA PHE A 23 -0.09 18.83 2.76
C PHE A 23 -0.87 19.70 3.75
N ARG A 24 -0.23 20.68 4.40
CA ARG A 24 -0.94 21.64 5.29
C ARG A 24 -2.00 22.45 4.55
N LYS A 25 -1.70 22.89 3.31
CA LYS A 25 -2.67 23.60 2.46
C LYS A 25 -3.84 22.69 2.05
N ILE A 26 -3.54 21.42 1.70
CA ILE A 26 -4.57 20.43 1.35
C ILE A 26 -5.46 20.10 2.56
N GLU A 27 -4.87 19.93 3.73
CA GLU A 27 -5.57 19.70 5.00
C GLU A 27 -6.47 20.88 5.38
N ALA A 28 -6.02 22.11 5.15
CA ALA A 28 -6.84 23.29 5.33
C ALA A 28 -8.08 23.30 4.41
N CYS A 29 -7.90 22.90 3.13
CA CYS A 29 -9.04 22.73 2.22
C CYS A 29 -10.01 21.64 2.73
N ALA A 30 -9.48 20.53 3.28
CA ALA A 30 -10.29 19.45 3.82
C ALA A 30 -11.16 19.87 5.03
N GLN A 31 -10.64 20.76 5.90
CA GLN A 31 -11.34 21.23 7.10
C GLN A 31 -12.58 22.08 6.81
N HIS A 32 -12.67 22.67 5.62
CA HIS A 32 -13.82 23.50 5.21
C HIS A 32 -14.96 22.71 4.58
N LEU A 33 -14.75 21.41 4.29
CA LEU A 33 -15.77 20.57 3.65
C LEU A 33 -16.79 20.06 4.66
N GLN A 34 -18.07 20.14 4.28
CA GLN A 34 -19.18 19.67 5.10
C GLN A 34 -19.50 18.19 4.79
N GLU A 35 -19.94 17.44 5.80
CA GLU A 35 -20.17 15.99 5.69
C GLU A 35 -21.20 15.62 4.62
N ASP A 36 -22.29 16.38 4.53
CA ASP A 36 -23.41 16.14 3.61
C ASP A 36 -23.06 16.33 2.13
N GLU A 37 -21.99 17.09 1.83
CA GLU A 37 -21.53 17.35 0.45
C GLU A 37 -20.46 16.35 -0.04
N LEU A 38 -19.78 15.65 0.87
CA LEU A 38 -18.56 14.89 0.57
C LEU A 38 -18.77 13.75 -0.44
N GLU A 39 -19.83 12.96 -0.28
CA GLU A 39 -20.07 11.85 -1.21
C GLU A 39 -20.36 12.34 -2.63
N GLN A 40 -21.17 13.39 -2.75
CA GLN A 40 -21.47 13.98 -4.04
C GLN A 40 -20.24 14.61 -4.67
N LEU A 41 -19.44 15.34 -3.88
CA LEU A 41 -18.20 15.96 -4.36
C LEU A 41 -17.18 14.92 -4.82
N ASP A 42 -16.99 13.82 -4.07
CA ASP A 42 -16.10 12.72 -4.43
C ASP A 42 -16.47 12.09 -5.78
N LEU A 43 -17.77 11.83 -6.00
CA LEU A 43 -18.28 11.29 -7.27
C LEU A 43 -18.14 12.30 -8.44
N GLN A 44 -18.38 13.57 -8.17
CA GLN A 44 -18.24 14.64 -9.18
C GLN A 44 -16.77 14.85 -9.58
N LEU A 45 -15.84 14.79 -8.62
CA LEU A 45 -14.42 14.80 -8.90
C LEU A 45 -14.03 13.59 -9.75
N ALA A 46 -14.45 12.38 -9.40
CA ALA A 46 -14.16 11.17 -10.18
C ALA A 46 -14.67 11.23 -11.63
N ALA A 47 -15.72 11.99 -11.90
CA ALA A 47 -16.29 12.18 -13.23
C ALA A 47 -15.72 13.39 -14.00
N SER A 48 -14.93 14.25 -13.37
CA SER A 48 -14.42 15.50 -13.94
C SER A 48 -13.04 15.31 -14.60
N GLN A 49 -12.87 15.86 -15.80
CA GLN A 49 -11.56 15.93 -16.45
C GLN A 49 -10.62 17.00 -15.85
N LEU A 50 -11.16 17.91 -15.04
CA LEU A 50 -10.39 18.98 -14.38
C LEU A 50 -9.82 18.55 -13.03
N THR A 51 -10.11 17.32 -12.59
CA THR A 51 -9.75 16.82 -11.27
C THR A 51 -8.24 16.80 -11.06
N THR A 52 -7.83 17.21 -9.86
CA THR A 52 -6.44 17.22 -9.42
C THR A 52 -6.23 16.30 -8.22
N TYR A 53 -5.00 15.83 -8.05
CA TYR A 53 -4.60 15.05 -6.87
C TYR A 53 -4.97 15.77 -5.56
N ASN A 54 -4.64 17.06 -5.47
CA ASN A 54 -4.84 17.85 -4.24
C ASN A 54 -6.31 17.97 -3.86
N ALA A 55 -7.21 18.15 -4.83
CA ALA A 55 -8.65 18.22 -4.58
C ALA A 55 -9.20 16.87 -4.11
N VAL A 56 -8.81 15.77 -4.75
CA VAL A 56 -9.25 14.42 -4.31
C VAL A 56 -8.68 14.10 -2.95
N LEU A 57 -7.40 14.39 -2.69
CA LEU A 57 -6.80 14.16 -1.37
C LEU A 57 -7.56 14.96 -0.29
N ALA A 58 -7.88 16.23 -0.50
CA ALA A 58 -8.65 17.03 0.46
C ALA A 58 -10.00 16.38 0.80
N VAL A 59 -10.73 15.87 -0.19
CA VAL A 59 -11.99 15.14 0.04
C VAL A 59 -11.75 13.83 0.82
N LYS A 60 -10.74 13.04 0.46
CA LYS A 60 -10.41 11.81 1.19
C LYS A 60 -10.02 12.10 2.64
N LEU A 61 -9.28 13.18 2.90
CA LEU A 61 -8.89 13.60 4.25
C LEU A 61 -10.10 14.02 5.09
N ALA A 62 -11.03 14.82 4.53
CA ALA A 62 -12.26 15.19 5.21
C ALA A 62 -13.11 13.95 5.55
N LYS A 63 -13.35 13.07 4.57
CA LYS A 63 -14.06 11.79 4.78
C LYS A 63 -13.39 10.94 5.86
N SER A 64 -12.06 10.93 5.90
CA SER A 64 -11.28 10.16 6.86
C SER A 64 -11.43 10.67 8.30
N LYS A 65 -11.37 11.97 8.53
CA LYS A 65 -11.62 12.57 9.87
C LYS A 65 -13.03 12.24 10.35
N ILE A 66 -14.02 12.40 9.50
CA ILE A 66 -15.42 12.06 9.82
C ILE A 66 -15.55 10.57 10.12
N ALA A 67 -14.99 9.69 9.28
CA ALA A 67 -15.01 8.26 9.50
C ALA A 67 -14.40 7.87 10.87
N LEU A 68 -13.30 8.53 11.26
CA LEU A 68 -12.66 8.31 12.55
C LEU A 68 -13.53 8.80 13.72
N SER A 69 -14.16 9.96 13.59
CA SER A 69 -15.06 10.51 14.61
C SER A 69 -16.33 9.67 14.86
N GLN A 70 -16.75 8.90 13.84
CA GLN A 70 -17.88 7.96 13.92
C GLN A 70 -17.54 6.62 14.58
N ILE A 71 -16.31 6.41 15.02
CA ILE A 71 -15.89 5.26 15.81
C ILE A 71 -16.14 5.56 17.29
N TYR A 72 -17.19 5.01 17.87
CA TYR A 72 -17.61 5.33 19.26
C TYR A 72 -16.83 4.61 20.35
N LYS A 73 -15.98 3.65 20.02
CA LYS A 73 -15.16 2.92 20.99
C LYS A 73 -13.73 3.44 21.01
N LYS A 74 -13.05 3.28 22.17
CA LYS A 74 -11.61 3.53 22.24
C LYS A 74 -10.85 2.56 21.34
N ILE A 75 -10.01 3.08 20.48
CA ILE A 75 -9.13 2.33 19.59
C ILE A 75 -7.68 2.78 19.75
N HIS A 76 -6.78 1.89 19.37
CA HIS A 76 -5.37 2.21 19.16
C HIS A 76 -5.00 1.94 17.72
N ILE A 77 -4.21 2.81 17.08
CA ILE A 77 -3.69 2.62 15.73
C ILE A 77 -2.16 2.56 15.81
N THR A 78 -1.60 1.41 15.49
CA THR A 78 -0.16 1.26 15.29
C THR A 78 0.15 1.49 13.82
N PHE A 79 0.82 2.60 13.50
CA PHE A 79 1.35 2.85 12.17
C PHE A 79 2.70 2.15 12.02
N LEU A 80 2.99 1.65 10.82
CA LEU A 80 4.20 0.87 10.54
C LEU A 80 4.74 1.19 9.14
N PHE A 81 6.04 1.40 9.02
CA PHE A 81 6.73 1.36 7.73
C PHE A 81 8.14 0.80 7.86
N ALA A 82 8.67 0.29 6.75
CA ALA A 82 10.03 -0.21 6.67
C ALA A 82 10.94 0.82 6.00
N VAL A 83 12.21 0.86 6.39
CA VAL A 83 13.24 1.73 5.79
C VAL A 83 14.40 0.89 5.25
N TYR A 84 14.78 1.15 4.00
CA TYR A 84 15.96 0.59 3.35
C TYR A 84 16.46 1.57 2.27
N LYS A 85 17.61 2.20 2.48
CA LYS A 85 18.16 3.27 1.63
C LYS A 85 17.24 4.49 1.51
N GLU A 86 16.66 4.89 2.64
CA GLU A 86 15.74 6.02 2.75
C GLU A 86 16.35 7.24 3.43
N THR A 87 17.69 7.30 3.54
CA THR A 87 18.39 8.41 4.19
C THR A 87 18.10 9.76 3.55
N GLU A 88 17.91 9.81 2.23
CA GLU A 88 17.54 11.04 1.54
C GLU A 88 16.12 11.48 1.88
N ARG A 89 15.11 10.57 1.80
CA ARG A 89 13.73 10.89 2.16
C ARG A 89 13.52 11.27 3.63
N LEU A 90 14.37 10.73 4.51
CA LEU A 90 14.41 11.09 5.94
C LEU A 90 15.06 12.47 6.18
N SER A 91 15.75 13.05 5.19
CA SER A 91 16.34 14.39 5.25
C SER A 91 15.32 15.46 4.90
N PHE A 92 15.63 16.70 5.27
CA PHE A 92 14.88 17.87 4.82
C PHE A 92 15.19 18.21 3.36
N SER A 93 14.26 18.88 2.68
CA SER A 93 14.41 19.31 1.28
C SER A 93 15.53 20.34 1.08
N TYR A 94 15.97 21.05 2.13
CA TYR A 94 17.13 21.93 2.08
C TYR A 94 18.47 21.19 2.25
N GLU A 95 18.46 19.93 2.73
CA GLU A 95 19.65 19.09 2.88
C GLU A 95 19.93 18.28 1.61
N THR A 96 18.87 17.81 0.94
CA THR A 96 18.95 17.03 -0.30
C THR A 96 17.73 17.31 -1.18
N PRO A 97 17.89 17.34 -2.54
CA PRO A 97 16.77 17.57 -3.46
C PRO A 97 15.61 16.57 -3.32
N LEU A 98 15.89 15.35 -2.86
CA LEU A 98 14.91 14.29 -2.65
C LEU A 98 14.43 14.21 -1.19
N GLY A 99 14.79 15.20 -0.36
CA GLY A 99 14.39 15.26 1.05
C GLY A 99 12.92 15.54 1.20
N GLU A 100 12.22 14.62 1.84
CA GLU A 100 10.77 14.69 2.12
C GLU A 100 10.50 14.98 3.61
N ASP A 101 11.53 14.90 4.48
CA ASP A 101 11.37 14.88 5.94
C ASP A 101 10.27 13.88 6.37
N CYS A 102 10.26 12.72 5.72
CA CYS A 102 9.11 11.80 5.69
C CYS A 102 8.68 11.33 7.08
N LEU A 103 9.61 11.16 8.03
CA LEU A 103 9.26 10.74 9.39
C LEU A 103 8.48 11.82 10.15
N ASN A 104 8.99 13.06 10.18
CA ASN A 104 8.29 14.16 10.85
C ASN A 104 6.96 14.47 10.16
N GLU A 105 6.92 14.41 8.82
CA GLU A 105 5.70 14.65 8.07
C GLU A 105 4.63 13.57 8.34
N LYS A 106 5.02 12.29 8.45
CA LYS A 106 4.10 11.21 8.84
C LYS A 106 3.54 11.42 10.25
N VAL A 107 4.39 11.80 11.20
CA VAL A 107 3.95 12.13 12.57
C VAL A 107 2.95 13.28 12.55
N ARG A 108 3.23 14.33 11.79
CA ARG A 108 2.33 15.48 11.65
C ARG A 108 0.98 15.08 11.02
N GLN A 109 0.99 14.22 10.01
CA GLN A 109 -0.24 13.71 9.37
C GLN A 109 -1.08 12.86 10.33
N ILE A 110 -0.43 12.06 11.18
CA ILE A 110 -1.12 11.28 12.22
C ILE A 110 -1.77 12.23 13.23
N GLU A 111 -1.03 13.20 13.76
CA GLU A 111 -1.55 14.19 14.69
C GLU A 111 -2.74 14.98 14.11
N TRP A 112 -2.60 15.42 12.85
CA TRP A 112 -3.71 16.08 12.15
C TRP A 112 -4.95 15.18 12.07
N LEU A 113 -4.78 13.88 11.80
CA LEU A 113 -5.90 12.93 11.70
C LEU A 113 -6.61 12.74 13.04
N VAL A 114 -5.84 12.56 14.13
CA VAL A 114 -6.40 12.24 15.45
C VAL A 114 -6.85 13.47 16.24
N GLU A 115 -6.51 14.67 15.77
CA GLU A 115 -6.95 15.92 16.36
C GLU A 115 -8.48 15.98 16.48
N GLY A 116 -8.99 16.22 17.70
CA GLY A 116 -10.42 16.20 17.99
C GLY A 116 -11.01 14.80 18.23
N SER A 117 -10.20 13.74 18.23
CA SER A 117 -10.62 12.34 18.45
C SER A 117 -9.99 11.73 19.71
N PRO A 118 -10.40 12.15 20.92
CA PRO A 118 -9.75 11.72 22.20
C PRO A 118 -9.89 10.22 22.50
N HIS A 119 -10.71 9.50 21.78
CA HIS A 119 -10.89 8.05 21.87
C HIS A 119 -9.85 7.27 21.04
N VAL A 120 -9.02 7.95 20.25
CA VAL A 120 -7.98 7.36 19.43
C VAL A 120 -6.61 7.63 20.04
N THR A 121 -5.85 6.56 20.23
CA THR A 121 -4.43 6.64 20.58
C THR A 121 -3.60 6.02 19.46
N TRP A 122 -2.33 6.40 19.34
CA TRP A 122 -1.47 5.91 18.28
C TRP A 122 -0.03 5.69 18.73
N ASP A 123 0.69 4.88 17.98
CA ASP A 123 2.14 4.81 17.94
C ASP A 123 2.64 4.57 16.52
N LEU A 124 3.95 4.77 16.32
CA LEU A 124 4.61 4.63 15.03
C LEU A 124 5.81 3.69 15.19
N LEU A 125 5.79 2.60 14.44
CA LEU A 125 6.90 1.65 14.33
C LEU A 125 7.63 1.86 13.01
N ILE A 126 8.95 2.00 13.07
CA ILE A 126 9.82 2.04 11.91
C ILE A 126 10.72 0.80 11.98
N VAL A 127 10.75 0.01 10.91
CA VAL A 127 11.59 -1.19 10.85
C VAL A 127 12.72 -0.97 9.86
N ASP A 128 13.95 -0.98 10.37
CA ASP A 128 15.14 -1.04 9.51
C ASP A 128 15.30 -2.46 8.94
N ASP A 129 15.32 -2.56 7.61
CA ASP A 129 15.40 -3.82 6.87
C ASP A 129 16.85 -4.29 6.64
N GLY A 130 17.75 -3.98 7.57
CA GLY A 130 19.18 -4.27 7.42
C GLY A 130 19.86 -3.29 6.44
N CYS A 131 19.51 -2.03 6.53
CA CYS A 131 19.94 -0.98 5.60
C CYS A 131 21.45 -0.73 5.68
N PRO A 132 22.21 -0.81 4.56
CA PRO A 132 23.63 -0.50 4.54
C PRO A 132 23.91 1.00 4.71
N ASP A 133 22.93 1.87 4.43
CA ASP A 133 23.07 3.33 4.45
C ASP A 133 22.59 3.94 5.78
N ASN A 134 22.41 3.12 6.82
CA ASN A 134 22.03 3.55 8.17
C ASN A 134 20.69 4.30 8.27
N SER A 135 19.71 3.99 7.42
CA SER A 135 18.38 4.62 7.47
C SER A 135 17.72 4.46 8.85
N GLY A 136 17.83 3.29 9.48
CA GLY A 136 17.30 3.06 10.83
C GLY A 136 17.95 3.95 11.89
N SER A 137 19.27 4.11 11.86
CA SER A 137 19.99 5.00 12.79
C SER A 137 19.57 6.46 12.59
N LYS A 138 19.42 6.92 11.34
CA LYS A 138 18.92 8.26 11.04
C LYS A 138 17.48 8.45 11.54
N ALA A 139 16.60 7.48 11.32
CA ALA A 139 15.23 7.51 11.84
C ALA A 139 15.24 7.59 13.38
N GLN A 140 16.14 6.87 14.07
CA GLN A 140 16.28 6.91 15.53
C GLN A 140 16.72 8.30 16.02
N GLU A 141 17.64 8.96 15.32
CA GLU A 141 18.06 10.33 15.67
C GLU A 141 16.91 11.33 15.54
N ILE A 142 16.11 11.23 14.46
CA ILE A 142 14.93 12.08 14.24
C ILE A 142 13.90 11.81 15.35
N ALA A 143 13.60 10.55 15.62
CA ALA A 143 12.65 10.14 16.67
C ALA A 143 13.05 10.67 18.05
N ASN A 144 14.34 10.60 18.43
CA ASN A 144 14.83 11.07 19.72
C ASN A 144 14.68 12.60 19.91
N ARG A 145 14.63 13.37 18.82
CA ARG A 145 14.40 14.83 18.85
C ARG A 145 12.91 15.21 18.82
N SER A 146 12.03 14.26 18.48
CA SER A 146 10.59 14.49 18.40
C SER A 146 9.98 14.67 19.80
N VAL A 147 8.96 15.53 19.88
CA VAL A 147 8.11 15.64 21.08
C VAL A 147 7.28 14.36 21.30
N TYR A 148 7.12 13.55 20.26
CA TYR A 148 6.41 12.27 20.25
C TYR A 148 7.34 11.05 20.39
N ARG A 149 8.59 11.25 20.86
CA ARG A 149 9.60 10.18 20.98
C ARG A 149 9.12 8.92 21.70
N ASP A 150 8.22 9.07 22.67
CA ASP A 150 7.68 7.95 23.46
C ASP A 150 6.64 7.12 22.68
N GLN A 151 6.11 7.67 21.58
CA GLN A 151 5.18 7.00 20.66
C GLN A 151 5.89 6.45 19.42
N ILE A 152 7.15 6.80 19.19
CA ILE A 152 7.93 6.37 18.01
C ILE A 152 8.95 5.32 18.44
N LYS A 153 8.93 4.18 17.76
CA LYS A 153 9.88 3.10 18.03
C LYS A 153 10.55 2.62 16.75
N ILE A 154 11.89 2.54 16.80
CA ILE A 154 12.67 1.95 15.73
C ILE A 154 12.99 0.50 16.09
N LEU A 155 12.76 -0.41 15.15
CA LEU A 155 13.08 -1.82 15.26
C LEU A 155 14.14 -2.16 14.21
N PHE A 156 15.19 -2.87 14.61
CA PHE A 156 16.25 -3.32 13.72
C PHE A 156 16.08 -4.80 13.42
N LEU A 157 15.70 -5.14 12.19
CA LEU A 157 15.45 -6.54 11.79
C LEU A 157 16.71 -7.40 11.95
N GLN A 158 17.89 -6.87 11.62
CA GLN A 158 19.16 -7.59 11.78
C GLN A 158 19.45 -7.95 13.24
N GLU A 159 19.16 -7.04 14.19
CA GLU A 159 19.32 -7.32 15.62
C GLU A 159 18.35 -8.40 16.10
N ALA A 160 17.11 -8.33 15.62
CA ALA A 160 16.09 -9.33 15.95
C ALA A 160 16.44 -10.74 15.43
N ILE A 161 17.03 -10.83 14.23
CA ILE A 161 17.52 -12.09 13.66
C ILE A 161 18.71 -12.61 14.49
N ASN A 162 19.68 -11.78 14.79
CA ASN A 162 20.86 -12.14 15.57
C ASN A 162 20.50 -12.57 17.00
N GLY A 163 19.49 -11.92 17.58
CA GLY A 163 18.93 -12.27 18.91
C GLY A 163 17.97 -13.48 18.90
N ILE A 164 17.80 -14.15 17.76
CA ILE A 164 16.91 -15.32 17.59
C ILE A 164 15.48 -15.03 18.09
N SER A 165 14.98 -13.82 17.79
CA SER A 165 13.62 -13.43 18.15
C SER A 165 12.59 -14.29 17.41
N SER A 166 11.63 -14.86 18.13
CA SER A 166 10.52 -15.62 17.52
C SER A 166 9.67 -14.75 16.55
N LEU A 167 9.70 -13.43 16.73
CA LEU A 167 8.93 -12.50 15.91
C LEU A 167 9.47 -12.34 14.48
N VAL A 168 10.72 -12.73 14.19
CA VAL A 168 11.26 -12.73 12.82
C VAL A 168 10.74 -13.91 11.98
N GLY A 169 10.07 -14.88 12.60
CA GLY A 169 9.56 -16.08 11.94
C GLY A 169 10.71 -16.93 11.38
N GLN A 170 10.63 -17.28 10.11
CA GLN A 170 11.65 -18.14 9.44
C GLN A 170 12.83 -17.37 8.83
N LEU A 171 12.88 -16.04 8.97
CA LEU A 171 13.96 -15.22 8.44
C LEU A 171 15.29 -15.54 9.14
N LYS A 172 16.32 -15.86 8.34
CA LYS A 172 17.68 -16.13 8.80
C LYS A 172 18.67 -15.02 8.46
N SER A 173 18.28 -14.12 7.55
CA SER A 173 19.10 -12.99 7.08
C SER A 173 18.18 -11.88 6.54
N THR A 174 18.59 -10.63 6.71
CA THR A 174 17.93 -9.47 6.10
C THR A 174 17.94 -9.50 4.58
N THR A 175 18.92 -10.17 3.95
CA THR A 175 18.95 -10.36 2.48
C THR A 175 17.74 -11.11 1.94
N ASN A 176 17.02 -11.83 2.79
CA ASN A 176 15.79 -12.54 2.43
C ASN A 176 14.52 -11.71 2.74
N SER A 177 14.66 -10.50 3.26
CA SER A 177 13.52 -9.65 3.64
C SER A 177 12.95 -8.88 2.45
N GLN A 178 13.74 -8.04 1.81
CA GLN A 178 13.30 -7.17 0.71
C GLN A 178 11.91 -6.52 0.96
N LYS A 179 11.78 -5.75 2.05
CA LYS A 179 10.57 -5.09 2.55
C LYS A 179 9.58 -6.02 3.27
N GLY A 180 9.19 -7.15 2.67
CA GLY A 180 8.16 -8.03 3.24
C GLY A 180 8.54 -8.55 4.63
N GLY A 181 9.77 -9.01 4.82
CA GLY A 181 10.25 -9.50 6.11
C GLY A 181 10.24 -8.44 7.20
N ALA A 182 10.63 -7.21 6.87
CA ALA A 182 10.58 -6.08 7.79
C ALA A 182 9.14 -5.73 8.20
N ILE A 183 8.22 -5.66 7.23
CA ILE A 183 6.80 -5.42 7.51
C ILE A 183 6.20 -6.56 8.35
N LEU A 184 6.46 -7.81 8.00
CA LEU A 184 5.97 -8.98 8.75
C LEU A 184 6.50 -8.99 10.19
N TYR A 185 7.78 -8.63 10.40
CA TYR A 185 8.35 -8.48 11.73
C TYR A 185 7.64 -7.38 12.51
N GLY A 186 7.44 -6.21 11.92
CA GLY A 186 6.70 -5.11 12.53
C GLY A 186 5.25 -5.47 12.87
N LEU A 187 4.53 -6.17 11.99
CA LEU A 187 3.17 -6.66 12.23
C LEU A 187 3.11 -7.64 13.42
N ARG A 188 4.05 -8.62 13.49
CA ARG A 188 4.15 -9.55 14.61
C ARG A 188 4.49 -8.82 15.90
N TYR A 189 5.43 -7.88 15.85
CA TYR A 189 5.76 -7.06 17.01
C TYR A 189 4.53 -6.28 17.53
N ALA A 190 3.85 -5.54 16.66
CA ALA A 190 2.66 -4.77 17.04
C ALA A 190 1.53 -5.66 17.58
N ALA A 191 1.30 -6.83 16.97
CA ALA A 191 0.30 -7.81 17.45
C ALA A 191 0.69 -8.41 18.81
N SER A 192 1.99 -8.65 19.07
CA SER A 192 2.48 -9.21 20.34
C SER A 192 2.25 -8.30 21.53
N LEU A 193 2.06 -6.99 21.32
CA LEU A 193 1.75 -6.03 22.39
C LEU A 193 0.35 -6.21 22.97
N LYS A 194 -0.53 -7.00 22.33
CA LYS A 194 -1.88 -7.36 22.78
C LYS A 194 -2.73 -6.15 23.22
N ARG A 195 -2.57 -5.03 22.53
CA ARG A 195 -3.36 -3.82 22.80
C ARG A 195 -4.82 -4.04 22.43
N LYS A 196 -5.72 -3.55 23.27
CA LYS A 196 -7.17 -3.69 23.05
C LYS A 196 -7.62 -2.82 21.88
N ASN A 197 -8.46 -3.36 20.98
CA ASN A 197 -8.99 -2.70 19.81
C ASN A 197 -7.87 -2.05 18.96
N ASN A 198 -6.78 -2.76 18.77
CA ASN A 198 -5.65 -2.28 17.98
C ASN A 198 -5.87 -2.54 16.50
N ILE A 199 -5.59 -1.52 15.70
CA ILE A 199 -5.50 -1.57 14.24
C ILE A 199 -4.03 -1.40 13.90
N ILE A 200 -3.47 -2.29 13.10
CA ILE A 200 -2.08 -2.18 12.67
C ILE A 200 -2.08 -1.81 11.20
N LEU A 201 -1.63 -0.60 10.88
CA LEU A 201 -1.59 -0.06 9.54
C LEU A 201 -0.15 0.06 9.05
N TYR A 202 0.19 -0.64 7.96
CA TYR A 202 1.48 -0.37 7.33
C TYR A 202 1.35 0.51 6.09
N THR A 203 2.42 1.29 5.84
CA THR A 203 2.57 2.17 4.68
C THR A 203 3.98 2.10 4.11
N ASP A 204 4.21 2.69 2.94
CA ASP A 204 5.55 2.88 2.38
C ASP A 204 6.30 3.99 3.14
N ALA A 205 7.63 4.02 3.02
CA ALA A 205 8.45 5.04 3.69
C ALA A 205 8.22 6.44 3.11
N ASP A 206 7.92 6.53 1.82
CA ASP A 206 7.65 7.78 1.11
C ASP A 206 6.30 8.43 1.53
N LEU A 207 6.03 9.60 0.97
CA LEU A 207 4.78 10.35 1.19
C LEU A 207 3.72 10.12 0.10
N SER A 208 3.86 9.08 -0.72
CA SER A 208 2.91 8.73 -1.78
C SER A 208 1.47 8.52 -1.28
N SER A 209 1.32 8.02 -0.04
CA SER A 209 0.04 7.87 0.65
C SER A 209 0.01 8.74 1.90
N HIS A 210 -0.92 9.68 1.97
CA HIS A 210 -1.09 10.54 3.14
C HIS A 210 -1.74 9.79 4.29
N LEU A 211 -1.08 9.75 5.47
CA LEU A 211 -1.58 9.00 6.64
C LEU A 211 -2.92 9.53 7.18
N GLY A 212 -3.26 10.77 6.90
CA GLY A 212 -4.58 11.32 7.20
C GLY A 212 -5.76 10.54 6.59
N MET A 213 -5.53 9.68 5.58
CA MET A 213 -6.57 8.79 5.04
C MET A 213 -6.82 7.53 5.89
N ALA A 214 -6.03 7.29 6.94
CA ALA A 214 -6.12 6.07 7.74
C ALA A 214 -7.47 5.88 8.46
N GLY A 215 -8.21 6.96 8.72
CA GLY A 215 -9.55 6.88 9.31
C GLY A 215 -10.55 6.11 8.44
N LEU A 216 -10.40 6.15 7.10
CA LEU A 216 -11.23 5.36 6.18
C LEU A 216 -10.98 3.85 6.37
N LEU A 217 -9.71 3.45 6.51
CA LEU A 217 -9.34 2.06 6.74
C LEU A 217 -9.77 1.61 8.15
N ALA A 218 -9.58 2.49 9.15
CA ALA A 218 -10.00 2.22 10.52
C ALA A 218 -11.49 1.98 10.63
N LYS A 219 -12.32 2.77 9.95
CA LYS A 219 -13.77 2.57 9.89
C LYS A 219 -14.13 1.21 9.31
N ALA A 220 -13.50 0.79 8.21
CA ALA A 220 -13.74 -0.51 7.60
C ALA A 220 -13.43 -1.67 8.57
N ILE A 221 -12.35 -1.58 9.35
CA ILE A 221 -12.01 -2.58 10.36
C ILE A 221 -13.02 -2.56 11.53
N VAL A 222 -13.33 -1.38 12.04
CA VAL A 222 -14.06 -1.24 13.31
C VAL A 222 -15.58 -1.33 13.12
N ASN A 223 -16.12 -0.59 12.17
CA ASN A 223 -17.57 -0.46 11.98
C ASN A 223 -18.10 -1.49 10.98
N ASP A 224 -17.33 -1.81 9.92
CA ASP A 224 -17.74 -2.77 8.89
C ASP A 224 -17.21 -4.19 9.15
N HIS A 225 -16.52 -4.39 10.31
CA HIS A 225 -16.00 -5.68 10.79
C HIS A 225 -15.11 -6.43 9.80
N LYS A 226 -14.34 -5.68 9.00
CA LYS A 226 -13.36 -6.25 8.09
C LYS A 226 -12.10 -6.68 8.84
N SER A 227 -11.46 -7.74 8.36
CA SER A 227 -10.18 -8.21 8.93
C SER A 227 -8.99 -7.46 8.35
N LEU A 228 -9.16 -6.97 7.11
CA LEU A 228 -8.15 -6.24 6.35
C LEU A 228 -8.83 -5.13 5.55
N ALA A 229 -8.30 -3.93 5.60
CA ALA A 229 -8.65 -2.83 4.70
C ALA A 229 -7.42 -2.42 3.89
N ILE A 230 -7.56 -2.28 2.59
CA ILE A 230 -6.47 -1.90 1.68
C ILE A 230 -6.81 -0.60 0.96
N GLY A 231 -5.84 0.31 0.87
CA GLY A 231 -5.93 1.43 -0.04
C GLY A 231 -5.93 0.94 -1.49
N SER A 232 -6.80 1.47 -2.31
CA SER A 232 -6.85 1.11 -3.73
C SER A 232 -6.66 2.34 -4.61
N ARG A 233 -5.73 2.21 -5.55
CA ARG A 233 -5.40 3.21 -6.58
C ARG A 233 -6.21 2.97 -7.86
N ARG A 234 -7.22 2.10 -7.79
CA ARG A 234 -8.04 1.68 -8.94
C ARG A 234 -9.53 1.79 -8.72
N GLU A 235 -10.00 1.92 -7.47
CA GLU A 235 -11.44 2.09 -7.17
C GLU A 235 -12.00 3.38 -7.76
N LYS A 236 -13.32 3.40 -7.99
CA LYS A 236 -14.03 4.41 -8.77
C LYS A 236 -13.72 5.86 -8.41
N THR A 237 -13.53 6.17 -7.13
CA THR A 237 -13.24 7.53 -6.66
C THR A 237 -11.78 7.73 -6.24
N CYS A 238 -10.87 6.84 -6.63
CA CYS A 238 -9.43 7.04 -6.41
C CYS A 238 -8.88 8.10 -7.36
N PHE A 239 -7.74 8.65 -7.00
CA PHE A 239 -6.93 9.45 -7.91
C PHE A 239 -5.47 8.98 -7.82
N THR A 240 -4.88 8.75 -8.98
CA THR A 240 -3.52 8.20 -9.06
C THR A 240 -2.71 8.96 -10.09
N LEU A 241 -1.63 9.59 -9.66
CA LEU A 241 -0.62 10.16 -10.55
C LEU A 241 0.45 9.10 -10.82
N ARG A 242 0.43 8.54 -12.02
CA ARG A 242 1.43 7.56 -12.51
C ARG A 242 1.52 7.60 -14.02
N SER A 243 2.61 7.07 -14.60
CA SER A 243 2.76 6.96 -16.05
C SER A 243 1.81 5.92 -16.66
N GLU A 244 1.44 6.10 -17.94
CA GLU A 244 0.61 5.16 -18.69
C GLU A 244 1.28 3.78 -18.80
N PHE A 245 2.58 3.73 -19.03
CA PHE A 245 3.36 2.49 -19.07
C PHE A 245 3.24 1.70 -17.76
N ARG A 246 3.34 2.38 -16.62
CA ARG A 246 3.18 1.75 -15.30
C ARG A 246 1.75 1.25 -15.08
N ASP A 247 0.74 1.93 -15.62
CA ASP A 247 -0.64 1.45 -15.56
C ASP A 247 -0.84 0.16 -16.36
N HIS A 248 -0.38 0.12 -17.60
CA HIS A 248 -0.50 -1.05 -18.47
C HIS A 248 0.23 -2.28 -17.90
N ARG A 249 1.46 -2.09 -17.40
CA ARG A 249 2.22 -3.14 -16.71
C ARG A 249 1.48 -3.65 -15.47
N GLY A 250 0.89 -2.75 -14.69
CA GLY A 250 0.07 -3.10 -13.54
C GLY A 250 -1.16 -3.92 -13.93
N LYS A 251 -1.84 -3.58 -15.03
CA LYS A 251 -2.98 -4.37 -15.55
C LYS A 251 -2.56 -5.77 -15.98
N LEU A 252 -1.42 -5.92 -16.66
CA LEU A 252 -0.88 -7.22 -17.01
C LEU A 252 -0.60 -8.08 -15.76
N PHE A 253 0.02 -7.49 -14.73
CA PHE A 253 0.30 -8.18 -13.48
C PHE A 253 -0.99 -8.64 -12.78
N ILE A 254 -2.00 -7.77 -12.68
CA ILE A 254 -3.32 -8.12 -12.14
C ILE A 254 -3.96 -9.24 -12.96
N TYR A 255 -3.86 -9.20 -14.29
CA TYR A 255 -4.38 -10.23 -15.16
C TYR A 255 -3.77 -11.59 -14.84
N LEU A 256 -2.44 -11.70 -14.84
CA LEU A 256 -1.72 -12.95 -14.53
C LEU A 256 -2.03 -13.46 -13.12
N ARG A 257 -2.08 -12.56 -12.13
CA ARG A 257 -2.46 -12.92 -10.76
C ARG A 257 -3.87 -13.51 -10.70
N ARG A 258 -4.85 -12.90 -11.39
CA ARG A 258 -6.23 -13.39 -11.41
C ARG A 258 -6.38 -14.78 -12.02
N ARG A 259 -5.54 -15.13 -13.01
CA ARG A 259 -5.53 -16.46 -13.60
C ARG A 259 -5.03 -17.56 -12.65
N LEU A 260 -4.19 -17.20 -11.68
CA LEU A 260 -3.65 -18.12 -10.67
C LEU A 260 -4.45 -18.12 -9.36
N LEU A 261 -4.78 -16.95 -8.84
CA LEU A 261 -5.25 -16.77 -7.46
C LEU A 261 -6.72 -16.32 -7.42
N HIS A 262 -7.61 -17.15 -7.96
CA HIS A 262 -9.04 -16.84 -8.14
C HIS A 262 -9.79 -16.39 -6.87
N PRO A 263 -9.50 -16.83 -5.62
CA PRO A 263 -10.24 -16.35 -4.46
C PRO A 263 -10.15 -14.82 -4.26
N ILE A 264 -9.08 -14.19 -4.75
CA ILE A 264 -8.89 -12.73 -4.65
C ILE A 264 -9.08 -12.00 -5.98
N ASN A 265 -9.81 -12.59 -6.93
CA ASN A 265 -10.04 -11.97 -8.25
C ASN A 265 -10.73 -10.60 -8.18
N TYR A 266 -11.56 -10.37 -7.17
CA TYR A 266 -12.22 -9.09 -6.96
C TYR A 266 -11.28 -7.98 -6.46
N ILE A 267 -10.07 -8.31 -6.00
CA ILE A 267 -9.09 -7.31 -5.58
C ILE A 267 -8.53 -6.62 -6.83
N SER A 268 -8.63 -5.29 -6.84
CA SER A 268 -8.21 -4.46 -7.96
C SER A 268 -6.78 -3.91 -7.80
N ASP A 269 -6.27 -3.82 -6.55
CA ASP A 269 -4.95 -3.27 -6.23
C ASP A 269 -4.31 -4.02 -5.05
N GLU A 270 -3.59 -5.08 -5.35
CA GLU A 270 -2.93 -5.92 -4.34
C GLU A 270 -1.64 -5.32 -3.79
N GLN A 271 -0.94 -4.47 -4.55
CA GLN A 271 0.40 -3.97 -4.23
C GLN A 271 0.43 -2.56 -3.62
N CYS A 272 -0.72 -1.98 -3.28
CA CYS A 272 -0.73 -0.70 -2.59
C CYS A 272 -0.16 -0.85 -1.18
N GLY A 273 0.93 -0.15 -0.89
CA GLY A 273 1.57 -0.14 0.43
C GLY A 273 0.80 0.72 1.45
N PHE A 274 -0.52 0.57 1.53
CA PHE A 274 -1.38 1.26 2.50
C PHE A 274 -2.47 0.29 2.96
N LYS A 275 -2.19 -0.51 4.00
CA LYS A 275 -3.06 -1.59 4.45
C LYS A 275 -3.19 -1.61 5.96
N ALA A 276 -4.41 -1.82 6.46
CA ALA A 276 -4.74 -1.89 7.88
C ALA A 276 -5.36 -3.24 8.24
N PHE A 277 -4.88 -3.83 9.31
CA PHE A 277 -5.34 -5.11 9.86
C PHE A 277 -6.02 -4.91 11.21
N ASP A 278 -7.07 -5.69 11.47
CA ASP A 278 -7.48 -5.95 12.83
C ASP A 278 -6.38 -6.76 13.54
N ALA A 279 -5.81 -6.22 14.62
CA ALA A 279 -4.73 -6.89 15.33
C ALA A 279 -5.13 -8.26 15.90
N LEU A 280 -6.41 -8.45 16.27
CA LEU A 280 -6.91 -9.75 16.72
C LEU A 280 -6.93 -10.79 15.58
N PHE A 281 -7.18 -10.36 14.36
CA PHE A 281 -7.13 -11.24 13.19
C PHE A 281 -5.71 -11.75 12.93
N LEU A 282 -4.69 -10.97 13.26
CA LEU A 282 -3.27 -11.34 13.06
C LEU A 282 -2.78 -12.41 14.03
N ASP A 283 -3.53 -12.73 15.09
CA ASP A 283 -3.13 -13.78 16.05
C ASP A 283 -3.01 -15.13 15.31
N ASN A 284 -1.83 -15.72 15.34
CA ASN A 284 -1.43 -16.92 14.59
C ASN A 284 -1.59 -16.82 13.03
N PHE A 285 -2.09 -15.70 12.52
CA PHE A 285 -2.27 -15.52 11.08
C PHE A 285 -0.94 -15.39 10.32
N LEU A 286 0.06 -14.77 10.96
CA LEU A 286 1.37 -14.53 10.34
C LEU A 286 2.34 -15.73 10.51
N GLU A 287 1.88 -16.85 11.09
CA GLU A 287 2.66 -18.07 11.13
C GLU A 287 2.75 -18.71 9.75
N ASN A 288 3.90 -19.33 9.45
CA ASN A 288 4.13 -20.08 8.20
C ASN A 288 3.85 -19.28 6.92
N VAL A 289 4.07 -17.96 6.94
CA VAL A 289 4.08 -17.13 5.73
C VAL A 289 5.22 -17.60 4.83
N LEU A 290 4.93 -17.86 3.57
CA LEU A 290 5.90 -18.37 2.60
C LEU A 290 6.80 -17.27 2.05
N GLU A 291 6.30 -16.05 1.96
CA GLU A 291 6.95 -14.94 1.27
C GLU A 291 7.36 -13.82 2.23
N THR A 292 8.63 -13.44 2.13
CA THR A 292 9.20 -12.35 2.92
C THR A 292 9.78 -11.22 2.07
N LYS A 293 9.57 -11.29 0.74
CA LYS A 293 10.01 -10.29 -0.23
C LYS A 293 8.80 -9.48 -0.74
N PHE A 294 8.82 -9.08 -2.01
CA PHE A 294 7.84 -8.15 -2.57
C PHE A 294 6.43 -8.72 -2.76
N SER A 295 6.24 -10.05 -2.85
CA SER A 295 4.91 -10.65 -3.02
C SER A 295 4.19 -10.97 -1.70
N PHE A 296 4.74 -10.58 -0.55
CA PHE A 296 4.11 -10.83 0.76
C PHE A 296 2.70 -10.27 0.84
N ASP A 297 2.46 -9.12 0.20
CA ASP A 297 1.14 -8.48 0.12
C ASP A 297 0.09 -9.41 -0.48
N VAL A 298 0.43 -10.06 -1.58
CA VAL A 298 -0.47 -10.97 -2.30
C VAL A 298 -0.77 -12.20 -1.44
N GLU A 299 0.24 -12.73 -0.75
CA GLU A 299 0.05 -13.85 0.16
C GLU A 299 -0.88 -13.48 1.33
N LEU A 300 -0.70 -12.30 1.93
CA LEU A 300 -1.56 -11.86 3.03
C LEU A 300 -3.01 -11.68 2.58
N LEU A 301 -3.25 -11.14 1.37
CA LEU A 301 -4.59 -11.03 0.80
C LEU A 301 -5.22 -12.40 0.57
N LEU A 302 -4.50 -13.32 -0.08
CA LEU A 302 -5.00 -14.67 -0.34
C LEU A 302 -5.33 -15.41 0.96
N ARG A 303 -4.43 -15.40 1.92
CA ARG A 303 -4.63 -16.04 3.23
C ARG A 303 -5.78 -15.42 4.01
N THR A 304 -5.97 -14.10 3.91
CA THR A 304 -7.11 -13.41 4.55
C THR A 304 -8.43 -13.91 3.97
N GLU A 305 -8.54 -13.96 2.64
CA GLU A 305 -9.75 -14.43 1.97
C GLU A 305 -10.05 -15.91 2.27
N LEU A 306 -9.01 -16.76 2.29
CA LEU A 306 -9.16 -18.18 2.63
C LEU A 306 -9.53 -18.41 4.10
N LYS A 307 -9.03 -17.58 5.02
CA LYS A 307 -9.36 -17.67 6.45
C LYS A 307 -10.76 -17.12 6.75
N LYS A 308 -11.15 -16.03 6.10
CA LYS A 308 -12.44 -15.35 6.29
C LYS A 308 -12.85 -14.66 5.00
N SER A 309 -13.74 -15.30 4.25
CA SER A 309 -14.23 -14.76 2.97
C SER A 309 -14.93 -13.41 3.16
N ASN A 310 -14.84 -12.54 2.13
CA ASN A 310 -15.41 -11.18 2.11
C ASN A 310 -14.97 -10.28 3.27
N SER A 311 -13.83 -10.54 3.88
CA SER A 311 -13.31 -9.75 5.00
C SER A 311 -12.27 -8.70 4.62
N ILE A 312 -12.03 -8.49 3.33
CA ILE A 312 -11.15 -7.45 2.79
C ILE A 312 -11.99 -6.29 2.26
N ALA A 313 -11.69 -5.07 2.71
CA ALA A 313 -12.26 -3.85 2.15
C ALA A 313 -11.26 -3.18 1.21
N GLN A 314 -11.71 -2.71 0.05
CA GLN A 314 -10.93 -1.88 -0.87
C GLN A 314 -11.38 -0.43 -0.72
N ILE A 315 -10.46 0.45 -0.33
CA ILE A 315 -10.74 1.84 0.02
C ILE A 315 -10.10 2.74 -1.04
N PRO A 316 -10.89 3.52 -1.81
CA PRO A 316 -10.34 4.44 -2.80
C PRO A 316 -9.50 5.54 -2.12
N ILE A 317 -8.25 5.70 -2.55
CA ILE A 317 -7.32 6.69 -2.02
C ILE A 317 -6.86 7.68 -3.09
N ALA A 318 -6.30 8.80 -2.65
CA ALA A 318 -5.46 9.66 -3.49
C ALA A 318 -4.01 9.22 -3.32
N TRP A 319 -3.35 8.93 -4.43
CA TRP A 319 -1.98 8.42 -4.44
C TRP A 319 -1.14 9.12 -5.50
N MET A 320 0.09 9.44 -5.15
CA MET A 320 1.03 10.08 -6.06
C MET A 320 2.34 9.30 -6.09
N ASP A 321 2.85 9.03 -7.28
CA ASP A 321 4.13 8.35 -7.45
C ASP A 321 5.30 9.23 -7.00
N SER A 322 6.22 8.66 -6.24
CA SER A 322 7.48 9.29 -5.83
C SER A 322 8.67 8.77 -6.66
N ASP A 323 8.47 8.60 -7.99
CA ASP A 323 9.39 7.91 -8.90
C ASP A 323 10.83 8.45 -8.89
N GLU A 324 11.05 9.72 -8.63
CA GLU A 324 12.41 10.31 -8.68
C GLU A 324 13.34 9.75 -7.61
N ALA A 325 12.79 9.33 -6.48
CA ALA A 325 13.53 8.77 -5.35
C ALA A 325 13.40 7.24 -5.22
N SER A 326 12.75 6.56 -6.17
CA SER A 326 12.54 5.11 -6.09
C SER A 326 13.87 4.35 -6.19
N THR A 327 14.17 3.56 -5.15
CA THR A 327 15.33 2.66 -5.12
C THR A 327 15.19 1.46 -6.08
N THR A 328 14.01 1.28 -6.69
CA THR A 328 13.67 0.16 -7.59
C THR A 328 13.65 0.57 -9.07
N LYS A 329 14.30 1.67 -9.46
CA LYS A 329 14.39 2.08 -10.87
C LYS A 329 14.96 0.94 -11.74
N GLY A 330 14.11 0.36 -12.60
CA GLY A 330 14.50 -0.49 -13.71
C GLY A 330 14.55 -1.98 -13.47
N LEU A 331 14.48 -2.48 -12.24
CA LEU A 331 14.57 -3.92 -11.94
C LEU A 331 13.57 -4.33 -10.86
N GLU A 332 12.29 -4.00 -11.06
CA GLU A 332 11.25 -4.61 -10.21
C GLU A 332 11.26 -6.12 -10.46
N PRO A 333 11.31 -6.96 -9.41
CA PRO A 333 11.47 -8.40 -9.55
C PRO A 333 10.16 -9.09 -9.95
N TYR A 334 9.57 -8.68 -11.09
CA TYR A 334 8.25 -9.17 -11.52
C TYR A 334 8.26 -10.67 -11.78
N VAL A 335 9.28 -11.21 -12.46
CA VAL A 335 9.37 -12.63 -12.73
C VAL A 335 9.50 -13.45 -11.44
N PRO A 336 10.37 -13.11 -10.48
CA PRO A 336 10.34 -13.70 -9.15
C PRO A 336 9.00 -13.59 -8.43
N MET A 337 8.33 -12.44 -8.51
CA MET A 337 7.01 -12.23 -7.89
C MET A 337 5.94 -13.14 -8.50
N LEU A 338 5.87 -13.22 -9.84
CA LEU A 338 4.94 -14.10 -10.55
C LEU A 338 5.22 -15.58 -10.22
N ASN A 339 6.50 -15.98 -10.20
CA ASN A 339 6.88 -17.32 -9.78
C ASN A 339 6.43 -17.63 -8.36
N ARG A 340 6.49 -16.65 -7.46
CA ARG A 340 6.01 -16.84 -6.09
C ARG A 340 4.47 -16.97 -6.04
N MET A 341 3.72 -16.29 -6.90
CA MET A 341 2.27 -16.52 -7.03
C MET A 341 1.94 -17.95 -7.50
N VAL A 342 2.77 -18.53 -8.35
CA VAL A 342 2.66 -19.97 -8.69
C VAL A 342 2.88 -20.85 -7.46
N ASP A 343 3.81 -20.50 -6.57
CA ASP A 343 4.00 -21.24 -5.32
C ASP A 343 2.79 -21.11 -4.39
N PHE A 344 2.19 -19.90 -4.30
CA PHE A 344 0.95 -19.70 -3.54
C PHE A 344 -0.20 -20.53 -4.10
N TYR A 345 -0.37 -20.54 -5.43
CA TYR A 345 -1.38 -21.38 -6.08
C TYR A 345 -1.19 -22.86 -5.68
N LYS A 346 0.02 -23.39 -5.81
CA LYS A 346 0.31 -24.79 -5.47
C LYS A 346 0.11 -25.12 -3.99
N HIS A 347 0.39 -24.16 -3.10
CA HIS A 347 0.35 -24.39 -1.67
C HIS A 347 -1.05 -24.23 -1.08
N TYR A 348 -1.82 -23.26 -1.57
CA TYR A 348 -3.08 -22.84 -0.95
C TYR A 348 -4.32 -23.28 -1.71
N LEU A 349 -4.23 -23.61 -3.00
CA LEU A 349 -5.40 -23.79 -3.85
C LEU A 349 -5.44 -25.19 -4.49
N PRO A 350 -6.64 -25.73 -4.75
CA PRO A 350 -6.77 -26.96 -5.53
C PRO A 350 -6.36 -26.74 -6.98
N SER A 351 -5.89 -27.81 -7.64
CA SER A 351 -5.53 -27.76 -9.07
C SER A 351 -6.74 -27.38 -9.94
N ASN A 352 -6.50 -26.51 -10.91
CA ASN A 352 -7.48 -26.03 -11.88
C ASN A 352 -6.81 -25.99 -13.27
N PRO A 353 -7.43 -26.60 -14.32
CA PRO A 353 -6.81 -26.70 -15.65
C PRO A 353 -6.36 -25.35 -16.24
N GLU A 354 -7.15 -24.30 -16.08
CA GLU A 354 -6.82 -22.96 -16.57
C GLU A 354 -5.60 -22.39 -15.83
N ALA A 355 -5.57 -22.49 -14.50
CA ALA A 355 -4.45 -22.02 -13.70
C ALA A 355 -3.16 -22.83 -13.98
N GLU A 356 -3.27 -24.13 -14.33
CA GLU A 356 -2.13 -24.95 -14.70
C GLU A 356 -1.45 -24.47 -15.98
N ASP A 357 -2.22 -24.02 -16.98
CA ASP A 357 -1.69 -23.45 -18.22
C ASP A 357 -0.93 -22.12 -17.95
N PHE A 358 -1.53 -21.20 -17.20
CA PHE A 358 -0.86 -19.96 -16.79
C PHE A 358 0.35 -20.21 -15.89
N LYS A 359 0.29 -21.21 -15.00
CA LYS A 359 1.43 -21.65 -14.20
C LYS A 359 2.60 -22.05 -15.08
N SER A 360 2.35 -22.85 -16.13
CA SER A 360 3.38 -23.29 -17.06
C SER A 360 4.00 -22.10 -17.78
N PHE A 361 3.18 -21.20 -18.34
CA PHE A 361 3.63 -19.97 -18.97
C PHE A 361 4.54 -19.14 -18.04
N ILE A 362 4.13 -18.90 -16.78
CA ILE A 362 4.90 -18.09 -15.83
C ILE A 362 6.22 -18.75 -15.45
N ARG A 363 6.26 -20.10 -15.34
CA ARG A 363 7.50 -20.82 -15.02
C ARG A 363 8.54 -20.79 -16.16
N GLU A 364 8.08 -20.58 -17.39
CA GLU A 364 8.93 -20.43 -18.57
C GLU A 364 9.46 -19.00 -18.73
N LEU A 365 8.84 -17.98 -18.08
CA LEU A 365 9.24 -16.57 -18.20
C LEU A 365 10.66 -16.35 -17.66
N THR A 366 11.50 -15.77 -18.52
CA THR A 366 12.78 -15.15 -18.16
C THR A 366 12.61 -13.63 -18.01
N ASP A 367 13.63 -12.95 -17.47
CA ASP A 367 13.61 -11.48 -17.37
C ASP A 367 13.57 -10.83 -18.78
N GLU A 368 14.25 -11.43 -19.78
CA GLU A 368 14.22 -10.95 -21.16
C GLU A 368 12.83 -11.13 -21.80
N ALA A 369 12.19 -12.29 -21.58
CA ALA A 369 10.83 -12.56 -22.08
C ALA A 369 9.80 -11.63 -21.41
N TRP A 370 9.98 -11.37 -20.11
CA TRP A 370 9.16 -10.38 -19.39
C TRP A 370 9.33 -8.99 -19.96
N ASP A 371 10.57 -8.56 -20.24
CA ASP A 371 10.86 -7.26 -20.85
C ASP A 371 10.18 -7.12 -22.22
N GLN A 372 10.27 -8.15 -23.06
CA GLN A 372 9.54 -8.17 -24.34
C GLN A 372 8.02 -8.07 -24.13
N LEU A 373 7.47 -8.85 -23.19
CA LEU A 373 6.03 -8.86 -22.91
C LEU A 373 5.50 -7.49 -22.43
N ILE A 374 6.22 -6.78 -21.55
CA ILE A 374 5.77 -5.46 -21.07
C ILE A 374 5.83 -4.38 -22.13
N HIS A 375 6.66 -4.52 -23.16
CA HIS A 375 6.69 -3.62 -24.32
C HIS A 375 5.61 -3.97 -25.36
N HIS A 376 5.10 -5.21 -25.36
CA HIS A 376 4.12 -5.72 -26.32
C HIS A 376 2.83 -6.21 -25.65
N ILE A 377 2.43 -5.58 -24.53
CA ILE A 377 1.20 -5.97 -23.79
C ILE A 377 0.01 -6.02 -24.76
N PRO A 378 -0.78 -7.11 -24.79
CA PRO A 378 -1.98 -7.21 -25.61
C PRO A 378 -2.93 -6.02 -25.43
N GLU A 379 -3.44 -5.48 -26.52
CA GLU A 379 -4.35 -4.31 -26.51
C GLU A 379 -5.61 -4.57 -25.67
N ALA A 380 -6.06 -5.81 -25.62
CA ALA A 380 -7.18 -6.22 -24.79
C ALA A 380 -6.91 -5.97 -23.31
N ILE A 381 -5.67 -6.22 -22.82
CA ILE A 381 -5.26 -5.95 -21.43
C ILE A 381 -5.07 -4.45 -21.19
N LYS A 382 -4.48 -3.71 -22.12
CA LYS A 382 -4.31 -2.25 -21.99
C LYS A 382 -5.66 -1.53 -21.82
N LYS A 383 -6.66 -1.94 -22.60
CA LYS A 383 -8.03 -1.36 -22.59
C LYS A 383 -8.92 -1.93 -21.48
N TRP A 384 -8.51 -3.00 -20.84
CA TRP A 384 -9.29 -3.65 -19.80
C TRP A 384 -9.49 -2.77 -18.57
N ASP A 385 -10.70 -2.81 -18.01
CA ASP A 385 -11.04 -2.20 -16.72
C ASP A 385 -11.10 -3.30 -15.64
N PRO A 386 -10.08 -3.40 -14.77
CA PRO A 386 -10.02 -4.44 -13.74
C PRO A 386 -11.13 -4.36 -12.69
N ILE A 387 -11.84 -3.23 -12.60
CA ILE A 387 -12.91 -3.04 -11.60
C ILE A 387 -14.23 -3.52 -12.14
N ASN A 388 -14.58 -3.06 -13.34
CA ASN A 388 -15.90 -3.32 -13.93
C ASN A 388 -15.96 -4.66 -14.66
N ASP A 389 -14.82 -5.26 -15.06
CA ASP A 389 -14.75 -6.56 -15.72
C ASP A 389 -13.81 -7.53 -14.97
N ILE A 390 -14.31 -8.04 -13.84
CA ILE A 390 -13.59 -9.01 -13.00
C ILE A 390 -13.37 -10.34 -13.72
N GLN A 391 -14.30 -10.72 -14.61
CA GLN A 391 -14.28 -11.99 -15.33
C GLN A 391 -13.52 -11.95 -16.67
N PHE A 392 -12.82 -10.85 -16.95
CA PHE A 392 -12.04 -10.73 -18.18
C PHE A 392 -11.03 -11.87 -18.35
N ASN A 393 -11.16 -12.61 -19.47
CA ASN A 393 -10.32 -13.77 -19.78
C ASN A 393 -10.01 -13.90 -21.29
N LYS A 394 -9.94 -12.77 -22.00
CA LYS A 394 -9.88 -12.75 -23.47
C LYS A 394 -8.46 -12.97 -24.04
N VAL A 395 -7.44 -13.06 -23.19
CA VAL A 395 -6.04 -13.23 -23.61
C VAL A 395 -5.57 -14.63 -23.22
N THR A 396 -5.10 -15.40 -24.19
CA THR A 396 -4.60 -16.76 -23.97
C THR A 396 -3.10 -16.75 -23.60
N THR A 397 -2.61 -17.87 -23.06
CA THR A 397 -1.18 -18.06 -22.82
C THR A 397 -0.37 -18.07 -24.12
N ASP A 398 -0.94 -18.54 -25.23
CA ASP A 398 -0.27 -18.50 -26.54
C ASP A 398 -0.10 -17.08 -27.05
N GLU A 399 -1.11 -16.23 -26.90
CA GLU A 399 -0.99 -14.80 -27.23
C GLU A 399 0.09 -14.12 -26.36
N LEU A 400 0.15 -14.45 -25.07
CA LEU A 400 1.19 -13.94 -24.16
C LEU A 400 2.59 -14.45 -24.54
N ARG A 401 2.72 -15.73 -24.99
CA ARG A 401 3.98 -16.28 -25.51
C ARG A 401 4.47 -15.53 -26.73
N ILE A 402 3.57 -15.26 -27.69
CA ILE A 402 3.91 -14.46 -28.87
C ILE A 402 4.40 -13.06 -28.46
N CYS A 403 3.69 -12.38 -27.53
CA CYS A 403 4.07 -11.07 -27.01
C CYS A 403 5.40 -11.08 -26.23
N ALA A 404 5.77 -12.23 -25.63
CA ALA A 404 7.05 -12.48 -24.98
C ALA A 404 8.18 -12.83 -25.96
N GLY A 405 7.91 -12.86 -27.27
CA GLY A 405 8.90 -13.14 -28.30
C GLY A 405 9.12 -14.63 -28.58
N TRP A 406 8.22 -15.52 -28.13
CA TRP A 406 8.33 -16.95 -28.35
C TRP A 406 7.58 -17.39 -29.61
N SER A 407 8.11 -18.42 -30.29
CA SER A 407 7.41 -19.12 -31.35
C SER A 407 6.43 -20.13 -30.71
N VAL A 408 5.15 -20.01 -31.05
CA VAL A 408 4.07 -20.90 -30.58
C VAL A 408 3.81 -21.99 -31.61
#